data_5966684088ab288894ac6b9874a31948
#
_entry.id   5966684088ab288894ac6b9874a31948
#
_cell.length_a   1.000
_cell.length_b   1.000
_cell.length_c   1.000
_cell.angle_alpha   90.00
_cell.angle_beta   90.00
_cell.angle_gamma   90.00
#
_symmetry.space_group_name_H-M   'P 1'
#
loop_
_entity.id
_entity.type
_entity.pdbx_description
1 polymer ?
#
loop_
_entity_poly.entity_id
_entity_poly.type
_entity_poly.pdbx_seq_one_letter_code
_entity_poly.pdbx_strand_id
1 'polypeptide(L)'
;MEAIFCNQKKRGILIMLNVLFIGNSHTFCNEVPALFCDLAASDGFECHAVMLAHGGWTLGQHAKEPDVFYNLRKGHYDYVIFQEHTHPFNLDGKMVPACTQMAAWGRECGTVPVIFGTWAQKWEREKQQEIDDGCLEAAKAADALPVLVGNAWWASIDANPELELYASDGGHATPAGSAIAARELWNTISAHWKARGN
;
A
#
# COMPACT_ATOMS: atom_id res chain seq x y z
N MET A 1 -48.27 -30.93 -0.38
CA MET A 1 -48.08 -29.48 -0.39
C MET A 1 -46.74 -29.22 0.28
N GLU A 2 -45.67 -29.25 -0.53
CA GLU A 2 -44.31 -29.05 -0.02
C GLU A 2 -44.00 -27.55 0.01
N ALA A 3 -43.59 -27.07 1.17
CA ALA A 3 -43.20 -25.68 1.40
C ALA A 3 -41.84 -25.47 0.76
N ILE A 4 -41.78 -24.66 -0.30
CA ILE A 4 -40.56 -24.15 -0.92
C ILE A 4 -39.96 -23.14 0.06
N PHE A 5 -38.93 -23.58 0.83
CA PHE A 5 -38.11 -22.66 1.60
C PHE A 5 -37.24 -21.82 0.67
N CYS A 6 -37.71 -20.60 0.39
CA CYS A 6 -36.93 -19.58 -0.29
C CYS A 6 -35.81 -19.12 0.68
N ASN A 7 -34.59 -19.61 0.44
CA ASN A 7 -33.40 -19.22 1.18
C ASN A 7 -32.99 -17.80 0.75
N GLN A 8 -33.64 -16.77 1.33
CA GLN A 8 -33.18 -15.39 1.19
C GLN A 8 -31.84 -15.27 1.90
N LYS A 9 -30.72 -15.47 1.17
CA LYS A 9 -29.42 -14.94 1.61
C LYS A 9 -29.65 -13.44 1.88
N LYS A 10 -29.55 -13.03 3.14
CA LYS A 10 -29.43 -11.62 3.52
C LYS A 10 -28.27 -11.07 2.70
N ARG A 11 -28.56 -10.24 1.70
CA ARG A 11 -27.54 -9.41 1.05
C ARG A 11 -27.04 -8.47 2.14
N GLY A 12 -25.91 -8.83 2.78
CA GLY A 12 -25.17 -7.89 3.60
C GLY A 12 -24.84 -6.67 2.72
N ILE A 13 -24.85 -5.49 3.30
CA ILE A 13 -24.37 -4.28 2.64
C ILE A 13 -22.92 -4.58 2.29
N LEU A 14 -22.59 -4.65 0.98
CA LEU A 14 -21.20 -4.81 0.52
C LEU A 14 -20.50 -3.49 0.87
N ILE A 15 -19.47 -3.58 1.66
CA ILE A 15 -18.65 -2.40 2.01
C ILE A 15 -17.75 -2.11 0.80
N MET A 16 -17.94 -0.94 0.18
CA MET A 16 -17.07 -0.47 -0.90
C MET A 16 -15.87 0.25 -0.31
N LEU A 17 -14.66 -0.19 -0.67
CA LEU A 17 -13.39 0.42 -0.28
C LEU A 17 -12.73 1.04 -1.51
N ASN A 18 -12.50 2.35 -1.50
CA ASN A 18 -11.82 3.07 -2.56
C ASN A 18 -10.40 3.42 -2.14
N VAL A 19 -9.39 2.95 -2.88
CA VAL A 19 -7.98 3.11 -2.53
C VAL A 19 -7.18 3.69 -3.69
N LEU A 20 -6.41 4.74 -3.40
CA LEU A 20 -5.45 5.31 -4.37
C LEU A 20 -4.05 4.83 -4.02
N PHE A 21 -3.34 4.26 -4.98
CA PHE A 21 -1.92 3.92 -4.87
C PHE A 21 -1.09 4.95 -5.63
N ILE A 22 -0.09 5.53 -4.96
CA ILE A 22 0.88 6.46 -5.57
C ILE A 22 2.27 5.92 -5.31
N GLY A 23 3.03 5.61 -6.37
CA GLY A 23 4.34 5.01 -6.23
C GLY A 23 5.06 4.73 -7.54
N ASN A 24 5.83 3.68 -7.56
CA ASN A 24 6.64 3.30 -8.71
C ASN A 24 6.54 1.80 -9.03
N SER A 25 7.59 1.19 -9.58
CA SER A 25 7.59 -0.22 -9.95
C SER A 25 7.34 -1.18 -8.77
N HIS A 26 7.70 -0.83 -7.55
CA HIS A 26 7.37 -1.63 -6.37
C HIS A 26 5.85 -1.70 -6.09
N THR A 27 5.08 -0.76 -6.64
CA THR A 27 3.62 -0.76 -6.60
C THR A 27 3.00 -1.50 -7.78
N PHE A 28 3.47 -1.28 -9.01
CA PHE A 28 2.81 -1.86 -10.19
C PHE A 28 3.34 -3.23 -10.60
N CYS A 29 4.59 -3.61 -10.25
CA CYS A 29 5.08 -4.96 -10.55
C CYS A 29 4.22 -6.02 -9.84
N ASN A 30 3.83 -7.04 -10.61
CA ASN A 30 2.91 -8.09 -10.16
C ASN A 30 1.57 -7.57 -9.62
N GLU A 31 1.16 -6.37 -10.01
CA GLU A 31 -0.18 -5.82 -9.76
C GLU A 31 -0.57 -5.77 -8.27
N VAL A 32 0.31 -5.22 -7.40
CA VAL A 32 0.04 -5.11 -5.95
C VAL A 32 -1.35 -4.55 -5.62
N PRO A 33 -1.88 -3.52 -6.33
CA PRO A 33 -3.25 -3.03 -6.09
C PRO A 33 -4.34 -4.08 -6.37
N ALA A 34 -4.17 -4.93 -7.38
CA ALA A 34 -5.11 -6.00 -7.68
C ALA A 34 -5.05 -7.10 -6.61
N LEU A 35 -3.84 -7.55 -6.21
CA LEU A 35 -3.65 -8.49 -5.10
C LEU A 35 -4.26 -7.98 -3.80
N PHE A 36 -4.13 -6.69 -3.52
CA PHE A 36 -4.77 -6.04 -2.37
C PHE A 36 -6.31 -6.14 -2.44
N CYS A 37 -6.90 -5.84 -3.60
CA CYS A 37 -8.35 -5.95 -3.81
C CYS A 37 -8.84 -7.39 -3.70
N ASP A 38 -8.09 -8.39 -4.16
CA ASP A 38 -8.43 -9.81 -4.02
C ASP A 38 -8.47 -10.25 -2.56
N LEU A 39 -7.53 -9.76 -1.74
CA LEU A 39 -7.54 -9.98 -0.29
C LEU A 39 -8.74 -9.31 0.38
N ALA A 40 -9.05 -8.08 0.01
CA ALA A 40 -10.24 -7.38 0.50
C ALA A 40 -11.53 -8.13 0.14
N ALA A 41 -11.63 -8.62 -1.11
CA ALA A 41 -12.77 -9.42 -1.56
C ALA A 41 -12.93 -10.73 -0.77
N SER A 42 -11.82 -11.39 -0.41
CA SER A 42 -11.82 -12.59 0.42
C SER A 42 -12.38 -12.34 1.83
N ASP A 43 -12.24 -11.11 2.34
CA ASP A 43 -12.78 -10.66 3.63
C ASP A 43 -14.17 -10.00 3.52
N GLY A 44 -14.79 -10.01 2.33
CA GLY A 44 -16.17 -9.56 2.11
C GLY A 44 -16.29 -8.06 1.77
N PHE A 45 -15.19 -7.41 1.38
CA PHE A 45 -15.20 -6.04 0.88
C PHE A 45 -15.27 -6.02 -0.65
N GLU A 46 -15.97 -5.04 -1.22
CA GLU A 46 -15.78 -4.65 -2.61
C GLU A 46 -14.69 -3.59 -2.65
N CYS A 47 -13.62 -3.82 -3.41
CA CYS A 47 -12.47 -2.91 -3.46
C CYS A 47 -12.32 -2.32 -4.87
N HIS A 48 -12.16 -1.00 -4.92
CA HIS A 48 -11.81 -0.26 -6.13
C HIS A 48 -10.47 0.43 -5.92
N ALA A 49 -9.43 -0.04 -6.62
CA ALA A 49 -8.09 0.53 -6.58
C ALA A 49 -7.82 1.37 -7.84
N VAL A 50 -7.30 2.57 -7.62
CA VAL A 50 -6.73 3.43 -8.66
C VAL A 50 -5.23 3.52 -8.42
N MET A 51 -4.43 3.55 -9.48
CA MET A 51 -2.98 3.63 -9.37
C MET A 51 -2.44 4.77 -10.22
N LEU A 52 -1.65 5.64 -9.58
CA LEU A 52 -0.80 6.66 -10.20
C LEU A 52 0.65 6.29 -9.90
N ALA A 53 1.29 5.58 -10.84
CA ALA A 53 2.64 5.06 -10.61
C ALA A 53 3.50 5.17 -11.88
N HIS A 54 4.75 5.57 -11.67
CA HIS A 54 5.75 5.71 -12.73
C HIS A 54 7.05 5.02 -12.33
N GLY A 55 7.65 4.26 -13.25
CA GLY A 55 8.89 3.53 -12.99
C GLY A 55 10.01 4.44 -12.49
N GLY A 56 10.58 4.13 -11.32
CA GLY A 56 11.70 4.87 -10.74
C GLY A 56 11.38 6.26 -10.18
N TRP A 57 10.10 6.66 -10.10
CA TRP A 57 9.73 7.97 -9.54
C TRP A 57 9.78 7.97 -8.02
N THR A 58 10.14 9.16 -7.49
CA THR A 58 10.03 9.49 -6.07
C THR A 58 8.66 10.10 -5.76
N LEU A 59 8.27 10.10 -4.50
CA LEU A 59 7.06 10.84 -4.06
C LEU A 59 7.22 12.36 -4.25
N GLY A 60 8.46 12.87 -4.20
CA GLY A 60 8.75 14.26 -4.52
C GLY A 60 8.47 14.66 -5.97
N GLN A 61 8.53 13.70 -6.91
CA GLN A 61 8.09 13.89 -8.29
C GLN A 61 6.56 13.87 -8.38
N HIS A 62 5.92 12.86 -7.80
CA HIS A 62 4.45 12.74 -7.76
C HIS A 62 3.76 13.96 -7.15
N ALA A 63 4.33 14.55 -6.10
CA ALA A 63 3.76 15.73 -5.44
C ALA A 63 3.70 16.99 -6.34
N LYS A 64 4.30 16.96 -7.53
CA LYS A 64 4.26 18.06 -8.51
C LYS A 64 3.24 17.84 -9.62
N GLU A 65 2.66 16.64 -9.70
CA GLU A 65 1.80 16.26 -10.79
C GLU A 65 0.35 16.74 -10.58
N PRO A 66 -0.23 17.42 -11.58
CA PRO A 66 -1.61 17.90 -11.48
C PRO A 66 -2.65 16.79 -11.31
N ASP A 67 -2.40 15.60 -11.88
CA ASP A 67 -3.31 14.45 -11.76
C ASP A 67 -3.29 13.87 -10.33
N VAL A 68 -2.14 13.82 -9.67
CA VAL A 68 -2.02 13.45 -8.25
C VAL A 68 -2.80 14.43 -7.37
N PHE A 69 -2.58 15.73 -7.57
CA PHE A 69 -3.29 16.78 -6.85
C PHE A 69 -4.82 16.67 -7.07
N TYR A 70 -5.25 16.48 -8.31
CA TYR A 70 -6.67 16.39 -8.65
C TYR A 70 -7.32 15.14 -8.02
N ASN A 71 -6.68 13.97 -8.14
CA ASN A 71 -7.20 12.72 -7.59
C ASN A 71 -7.32 12.79 -6.06
N LEU A 72 -6.32 13.30 -5.35
CA LEU A 72 -6.36 13.43 -3.89
C LEU A 72 -7.48 14.36 -3.42
N ARG A 73 -7.77 15.43 -4.16
CA ARG A 73 -8.78 16.42 -3.78
C ARG A 73 -10.20 16.13 -4.30
N LYS A 74 -10.36 15.23 -5.25
CA LYS A 74 -11.66 15.01 -5.95
C LYS A 74 -12.04 13.55 -6.08
N GLY A 75 -11.12 12.62 -5.84
CA GLY A 75 -11.34 11.20 -6.07
C GLY A 75 -12.13 10.48 -4.97
N HIS A 76 -12.30 11.08 -3.79
CA HIS A 76 -13.06 10.50 -2.66
C HIS A 76 -12.60 9.10 -2.27
N TYR A 77 -11.29 8.93 -2.06
CA TYR A 77 -10.71 7.69 -1.59
C TYR A 77 -10.82 7.55 -0.08
N ASP A 78 -11.02 6.31 0.41
CA ASP A 78 -10.95 5.99 1.84
C ASP A 78 -9.50 6.00 2.32
N TYR A 79 -8.59 5.50 1.48
CA TYR A 79 -7.16 5.45 1.75
C TYR A 79 -6.35 5.90 0.54
N VAL A 80 -5.19 6.52 0.83
CA VAL A 80 -4.12 6.72 -0.16
C VAL A 80 -2.85 6.06 0.33
N ILE A 81 -2.22 5.24 -0.50
CA ILE A 81 -1.00 4.50 -0.19
C ILE A 81 0.15 5.16 -0.94
N PHE A 82 1.15 5.65 -0.20
CA PHE A 82 2.35 6.29 -0.70
C PHE A 82 3.52 5.34 -0.64
N GLN A 83 4.17 5.06 -1.78
CA GLN A 83 5.36 4.23 -1.88
C GLN A 83 6.50 5.04 -2.50
N GLU A 84 7.60 5.20 -1.74
CA GLU A 84 8.78 5.97 -2.12
C GLU A 84 9.75 5.17 -3.00
N HIS A 85 10.65 5.87 -3.71
CA HIS A 85 11.80 5.25 -4.36
C HIS A 85 12.68 4.55 -3.34
N THR A 86 13.02 3.27 -3.59
CA THR A 86 13.65 2.42 -2.57
C THR A 86 15.15 2.19 -2.82
N HIS A 87 15.59 2.08 -4.06
CA HIS A 87 16.97 1.72 -4.40
C HIS A 87 17.63 2.74 -5.34
N PRO A 88 18.28 3.79 -4.79
CA PRO A 88 18.48 4.10 -3.36
C PRO A 88 17.23 4.68 -2.70
N PHE A 89 17.07 4.44 -1.39
CA PHE A 89 15.92 4.93 -0.64
C PHE A 89 15.89 6.47 -0.61
N ASN A 90 14.67 7.03 -0.80
CA ASN A 90 14.41 8.48 -0.76
C ASN A 90 15.41 9.29 -1.62
N LEU A 91 15.58 8.87 -2.89
CA LEU A 91 16.59 9.34 -3.84
C LEU A 91 16.74 10.87 -3.92
N ASP A 92 15.64 11.62 -3.82
CA ASP A 92 15.63 13.09 -3.92
C ASP A 92 15.53 13.79 -2.55
N GLY A 93 15.53 13.03 -1.46
CA GLY A 93 15.41 13.56 -0.09
C GLY A 93 14.09 14.25 0.22
N LYS A 94 13.02 13.97 -0.55
CA LYS A 94 11.74 14.71 -0.46
C LYS A 94 10.56 13.88 0.03
N MET A 95 10.77 12.64 0.48
CA MET A 95 9.70 11.77 0.94
C MET A 95 8.82 12.44 1.99
N VAL A 96 9.42 12.94 3.08
CA VAL A 96 8.67 13.54 4.19
C VAL A 96 7.83 14.76 3.76
N PRO A 97 8.40 15.80 3.10
CA PRO A 97 7.60 16.94 2.64
C PRO A 97 6.54 16.56 1.60
N ALA A 98 6.85 15.61 0.69
CA ALA A 98 5.90 15.13 -0.32
C ALA A 98 4.71 14.40 0.32
N CYS A 99 4.98 13.46 1.24
CA CYS A 99 3.94 12.75 1.98
C CYS A 99 3.06 13.72 2.77
N THR A 100 3.66 14.68 3.49
CA THR A 100 2.93 15.68 4.27
C THR A 100 2.01 16.53 3.39
N GLN A 101 2.51 16.99 2.25
CA GLN A 101 1.74 17.78 1.29
C GLN A 101 0.59 16.99 0.68
N MET A 102 0.87 15.80 0.16
CA MET A 102 -0.15 14.95 -0.48
C MET A 102 -1.20 14.45 0.53
N ALA A 103 -0.78 14.10 1.74
CA ALA A 103 -1.71 13.75 2.82
C ALA A 103 -2.65 14.90 3.18
N ALA A 104 -2.15 16.14 3.22
CA ALA A 104 -2.99 17.32 3.46
C ALA A 104 -4.07 17.47 2.38
N TRP A 105 -3.73 17.25 1.11
CA TRP A 105 -4.71 17.30 0.02
C TRP A 105 -5.81 16.22 0.16
N GLY A 106 -5.44 14.99 0.51
CA GLY A 106 -6.39 13.90 0.68
C GLY A 106 -7.30 14.07 1.89
N ARG A 107 -6.79 14.63 2.98
CA ARG A 107 -7.57 14.86 4.20
C ARG A 107 -8.73 15.82 4.03
N GLU A 108 -8.64 16.76 3.12
CA GLU A 108 -9.78 17.65 2.80
C GLU A 108 -11.01 16.83 2.34
N CYS A 109 -10.80 15.61 1.83
CA CYS A 109 -11.85 14.67 1.41
C CYS A 109 -12.04 13.49 2.38
N GLY A 110 -11.38 13.50 3.54
CA GLY A 110 -11.49 12.43 4.54
C GLY A 110 -10.59 11.21 4.26
N THR A 111 -9.69 11.29 3.27
CA THR A 111 -8.78 10.19 2.90
C THR A 111 -7.73 9.95 3.98
N VAL A 112 -7.53 8.70 4.38
CA VAL A 112 -6.49 8.27 5.33
C VAL A 112 -5.20 7.96 4.59
N PRO A 113 -4.07 8.62 4.90
CA PRO A 113 -2.79 8.31 4.27
C PRO A 113 -2.15 7.06 4.91
N VAL A 114 -1.46 6.29 4.08
CA VAL A 114 -0.72 5.07 4.44
C VAL A 114 0.67 5.15 3.82
N ILE A 115 1.71 4.84 4.58
CA ILE A 115 3.08 4.75 4.06
C ILE A 115 3.41 3.28 3.81
N PHE A 116 3.65 2.94 2.57
CA PHE A 116 4.10 1.62 2.15
C PHE A 116 5.64 1.58 2.20
N GLY A 117 6.20 1.15 3.33
CA GLY A 117 7.61 0.84 3.50
C GLY A 117 7.94 -0.49 2.84
N THR A 118 8.83 -0.43 1.87
CA THR A 118 9.28 -1.57 1.07
C THR A 118 10.41 -2.34 1.77
N TRP A 119 11.20 -3.08 1.03
CA TRP A 119 12.30 -3.93 1.51
C TRP A 119 13.63 -3.48 0.92
N ALA A 120 14.72 -3.70 1.65
CA ALA A 120 16.08 -3.47 1.15
C ALA A 120 16.43 -4.48 0.04
N GLN A 121 17.44 -4.16 -0.79
CA GLN A 121 17.95 -5.09 -1.80
C GLN A 121 18.43 -6.40 -1.15
N LYS A 122 18.42 -7.49 -1.93
CA LYS A 122 18.75 -8.85 -1.47
C LYS A 122 20.09 -8.95 -0.73
N TRP A 123 21.07 -8.13 -1.14
CA TRP A 123 22.42 -8.10 -0.60
C TRP A 123 22.72 -6.91 0.31
N GLU A 124 21.70 -6.10 0.68
CA GLU A 124 21.81 -4.89 1.51
C GLU A 124 20.82 -4.91 2.67
N ARG A 125 20.62 -6.09 3.29
CA ARG A 125 19.66 -6.27 4.39
C ARG A 125 19.86 -5.25 5.53
N GLU A 126 21.08 -4.84 5.77
CA GLU A 126 21.43 -3.85 6.78
C GLU A 126 20.82 -2.46 6.53
N LYS A 127 20.46 -2.17 5.27
CA LYS A 127 19.75 -0.92 4.91
C LYS A 127 18.25 -0.94 5.23
N GLN A 128 17.70 -2.08 5.67
CA GLN A 128 16.28 -2.14 6.01
C GLN A 128 15.93 -1.15 7.13
N GLN A 129 16.80 -0.98 8.13
CA GLN A 129 16.54 -0.04 9.21
C GLN A 129 16.43 1.41 8.72
N GLU A 130 17.25 1.83 7.74
CA GLU A 130 17.17 3.15 7.12
C GLU A 130 15.82 3.37 6.43
N ILE A 131 15.34 2.36 5.70
CA ILE A 131 14.03 2.40 5.03
C ILE A 131 12.90 2.52 6.06
N ASP A 132 12.94 1.69 7.09
CA ASP A 132 11.91 1.66 8.13
C ASP A 132 11.87 2.98 8.90
N ASP A 133 13.02 3.53 9.30
CA ASP A 133 13.11 4.80 10.02
C ASP A 133 12.57 5.96 9.18
N GLY A 134 12.93 6.03 7.90
CA GLY A 134 12.41 7.05 6.99
C GLY A 134 10.90 6.92 6.74
N CYS A 135 10.38 5.70 6.64
CA CYS A 135 8.94 5.46 6.55
C CYS A 135 8.19 5.86 7.82
N LEU A 136 8.75 5.59 9.00
CA LEU A 136 8.17 6.00 10.28
C LEU A 136 8.20 7.52 10.45
N GLU A 137 9.29 8.18 10.04
CA GLU A 137 9.37 9.65 10.05
C GLU A 137 8.30 10.26 9.14
N ALA A 138 8.18 9.76 7.91
CA ALA A 138 7.15 10.23 6.97
C ALA A 138 5.73 9.96 7.50
N ALA A 139 5.48 8.79 8.08
CA ALA A 139 4.19 8.44 8.67
C ALA A 139 3.84 9.39 9.83
N LYS A 140 4.78 9.67 10.71
CA LYS A 140 4.59 10.62 11.82
C LYS A 140 4.31 12.04 11.31
N ALA A 141 5.08 12.52 10.34
CA ALA A 141 4.93 13.87 9.81
C ALA A 141 3.62 14.05 9.02
N ALA A 142 3.22 13.00 8.30
CA ALA A 142 2.01 12.99 7.51
C ALA A 142 0.78 12.50 8.30
N ASP A 143 0.87 12.17 9.59
CA ASP A 143 -0.17 11.52 10.39
C ASP A 143 -0.80 10.34 9.62
N ALA A 144 0.04 9.45 9.13
CA ALA A 144 -0.28 8.33 8.27
C ALA A 144 -0.09 6.99 8.99
N LEU A 145 -0.73 5.94 8.48
CA LEU A 145 -0.51 4.57 8.95
C LEU A 145 0.80 4.03 8.35
N PRO A 146 1.79 3.60 9.13
CA PRO A 146 2.96 2.95 8.60
C PRO A 146 2.69 1.47 8.33
N VAL A 147 3.14 0.96 7.18
CA VAL A 147 3.16 -0.46 6.82
C VAL A 147 4.57 -0.84 6.43
N LEU A 148 5.31 -1.45 7.35
CA LEU A 148 6.72 -1.81 7.17
C LEU A 148 6.82 -3.24 6.60
N VAL A 149 6.62 -3.39 5.30
CA VAL A 149 6.61 -4.69 4.61
C VAL A 149 7.96 -5.41 4.74
N GLY A 150 9.07 -4.66 4.83
CA GLY A 150 10.40 -5.22 5.01
C GLY A 150 10.52 -6.16 6.21
N ASN A 151 9.78 -5.92 7.30
CA ASN A 151 9.77 -6.80 8.46
C ASN A 151 9.19 -8.18 8.14
N ALA A 152 8.03 -8.24 7.49
CA ALA A 152 7.42 -9.51 7.05
C ALA A 152 8.24 -10.18 5.95
N TRP A 153 8.87 -9.38 5.08
CA TRP A 153 9.74 -9.85 4.02
C TRP A 153 10.93 -10.63 4.57
N TRP A 154 11.71 -10.04 5.46
CA TRP A 154 12.88 -10.67 6.04
C TRP A 154 12.51 -11.82 6.98
N ALA A 155 11.42 -11.71 7.73
CA ALA A 155 10.92 -12.82 8.55
C ALA A 155 10.54 -14.03 7.68
N SER A 156 9.98 -13.81 6.49
CA SER A 156 9.64 -14.89 5.56
C SER A 156 10.88 -15.59 5.00
N ILE A 157 11.93 -14.83 4.65
CA ILE A 157 13.21 -15.38 4.19
C ILE A 157 13.89 -16.16 5.32
N ASP A 158 13.90 -15.64 6.55
CA ASP A 158 14.50 -16.30 7.71
C ASP A 158 13.79 -17.63 8.04
N ALA A 159 12.46 -17.67 7.86
CA ALA A 159 11.66 -18.87 8.09
C ALA A 159 11.82 -19.92 6.96
N ASN A 160 12.04 -19.48 5.73
CA ASN A 160 12.23 -20.36 4.56
C ASN A 160 13.26 -19.72 3.60
N PRO A 161 14.56 -20.03 3.74
CA PRO A 161 15.62 -19.49 2.89
C PRO A 161 15.50 -19.83 1.39
N GLU A 162 14.74 -20.88 1.04
CA GLU A 162 14.47 -21.26 -0.35
C GLU A 162 13.34 -20.42 -0.99
N LEU A 163 12.68 -19.58 -0.21
CA LEU A 163 11.60 -18.73 -0.71
C LEU A 163 12.16 -17.56 -1.52
N GLU A 164 11.97 -17.61 -2.83
CA GLU A 164 12.40 -16.56 -3.74
C GLU A 164 11.41 -15.39 -3.75
N LEU A 165 11.71 -14.34 -2.98
CA LEU A 165 10.92 -13.10 -2.92
C LEU A 165 11.44 -12.03 -3.87
N TYR A 166 12.70 -12.10 -4.31
CA TYR A 166 13.33 -11.15 -5.20
C TYR A 166 13.32 -11.62 -6.65
N ALA A 167 13.00 -10.70 -7.56
CA ALA A 167 13.25 -10.88 -8.98
C ALA A 167 14.77 -10.97 -9.25
N SER A 168 15.14 -11.26 -10.49
CA SER A 168 16.54 -11.48 -10.88
C SER A 168 17.48 -10.28 -10.65
N ASP A 169 16.91 -9.08 -10.51
CA ASP A 169 17.66 -7.85 -10.22
C ASP A 169 17.94 -7.66 -8.72
N GLY A 170 17.39 -8.51 -7.86
CA GLY A 170 17.58 -8.47 -6.41
C GLY A 170 16.94 -7.26 -5.70
N GLY A 171 16.13 -6.48 -6.40
CA GLY A 171 15.42 -5.31 -5.88
C GLY A 171 13.91 -5.46 -5.96
N HIS A 172 13.39 -5.74 -7.15
CA HIS A 172 11.94 -5.95 -7.35
C HIS A 172 11.45 -7.27 -6.76
N ALA A 173 10.15 -7.32 -6.49
CA ALA A 173 9.48 -8.51 -5.99
C ALA A 173 9.22 -9.55 -7.09
N THR A 174 9.26 -10.83 -6.71
CA THR A 174 8.53 -11.88 -7.41
C THR A 174 7.02 -11.77 -7.11
N PRO A 175 6.15 -12.55 -7.78
CA PRO A 175 4.73 -12.63 -7.38
C PRO A 175 4.53 -13.02 -5.91
N ALA A 176 5.39 -13.88 -5.35
CA ALA A 176 5.34 -14.26 -3.92
C ALA A 176 5.66 -13.07 -3.00
N GLY A 177 6.68 -12.27 -3.36
CA GLY A 177 7.03 -11.06 -2.62
C GLY A 177 5.93 -10.00 -2.68
N SER A 178 5.34 -9.78 -3.86
CA SER A 178 4.22 -8.84 -4.02
C SER A 178 2.97 -9.28 -3.24
N ALA A 179 2.74 -10.59 -3.11
CA ALA A 179 1.65 -11.11 -2.27
C ALA A 179 1.87 -10.81 -0.78
N ILE A 180 3.13 -10.84 -0.28
CA ILE A 180 3.44 -10.40 1.09
C ILE A 180 3.14 -8.91 1.24
N ALA A 181 3.58 -8.08 0.29
CA ALA A 181 3.33 -6.64 0.35
C ALA A 181 1.83 -6.31 0.37
N ALA A 182 1.05 -6.90 -0.53
CA ALA A 182 -0.39 -6.71 -0.57
C ALA A 182 -1.08 -7.17 0.73
N ARG A 183 -0.62 -8.28 1.34
CA ARG A 183 -1.15 -8.80 2.60
C ARG A 183 -0.89 -7.85 3.77
N GLU A 184 0.33 -7.32 3.90
CA GLU A 184 0.66 -6.39 5.00
C GLU A 184 -0.12 -5.08 4.88
N LEU A 185 -0.28 -4.57 3.66
CA LEU A 185 -1.14 -3.42 3.38
C LEU A 185 -2.60 -3.70 3.78
N TRP A 186 -3.14 -4.86 3.36
CA TRP A 186 -4.51 -5.26 3.71
C TRP A 186 -4.70 -5.45 5.22
N ASN A 187 -3.77 -6.15 5.88
CA ASN A 187 -3.83 -6.37 7.33
C ASN A 187 -3.94 -5.05 8.10
N THR A 188 -3.10 -4.07 7.75
CA THR A 188 -3.11 -2.77 8.41
C THR A 188 -4.38 -1.99 8.13
N ILE A 189 -4.80 -1.92 6.86
CA ILE A 189 -5.98 -1.15 6.45
C ILE A 189 -7.26 -1.78 7.02
N SER A 190 -7.42 -3.10 6.96
CA SER A 190 -8.60 -3.79 7.49
C SER A 190 -8.72 -3.66 9.02
N ALA A 191 -7.58 -3.72 9.72
CA ALA A 191 -7.56 -3.49 11.17
C ALA A 191 -7.96 -2.05 11.53
N HIS A 192 -7.41 -1.06 10.82
CA HIS A 192 -7.77 0.34 11.01
C HIS A 192 -9.25 0.61 10.67
N TRP A 193 -9.76 0.04 9.57
CA TRP A 193 -11.16 0.16 9.17
C TRP A 193 -12.11 -0.34 10.26
N LYS A 194 -11.85 -1.54 10.79
CA LYS A 194 -12.64 -2.15 11.89
C LYS A 194 -12.58 -1.30 13.17
N ALA A 195 -11.41 -0.71 13.48
CA ALA A 195 -11.25 0.13 14.67
C ALA A 195 -12.03 1.45 14.61
N ARG A 196 -12.37 1.93 13.40
CA ARG A 196 -13.23 3.12 13.22
C ARG A 196 -14.72 2.86 13.41
N GLY A 197 -15.12 1.61 13.67
CA GLY A 197 -16.52 1.21 13.85
C GLY A 197 -17.31 1.12 12.53
N ASN A 198 -16.61 0.96 11.43
CA ASN A 198 -17.19 0.76 10.10
C ASN A 198 -17.44 -0.72 9.81
#